data_3b4860603096f355b2e346094a1c0717
#
_entry.id   3b4860603096f355b2e346094a1c0717
#
_cell.length_a   1.000
_cell.length_b   1.000
_cell.length_c   1.000
_cell.angle_alpha   90.00
_cell.angle_beta   90.00
_cell.angle_gamma   90.00
#
_symmetry.space_group_name_H-M   'P 1'
#
loop_
_entity.id
_entity.type
_entity.pdbx_description
1 polymer ?
#
loop_
_entity_poly.entity_id
_entity_poly.type
_entity_poly.pdbx_seq_one_letter_code
_entity_poly.pdbx_strand_id
1 'polypeptide(L)'
;MSDDHRQVIEQAWDNRDTLDTGDATLREAVDKAIARLDAGEARVAEPDGNGGWTVHQWLKKAVLLSFRLSDNLVMDGACGSPAFDKVPSKFAGWGEARFREAGFRVVPGAIARRGSYIGKNCVLMPSFTNIGAYVGENTMLDTWASVGSCAQIGKNVHISGGAGIGGVLEPLQADPVIIGDGAFIGARSEVAEGVRVGEGAVLSMGVYLGASTKIVDRATGEVYRGEVPPYAVVVPGSTGGGNLALYCAVIVKRVDAQTRSKTSINELLRD
;
A
#
# COMPACT_ATOMS: atom_id res chain seq x y z
N MET A 1 -2.57 4.39 24.02
CA MET A 1 -1.16 4.00 24.06
C MET A 1 -0.46 5.08 24.82
N SER A 2 0.39 4.75 25.77
CA SER A 2 1.16 5.76 26.44
C SER A 2 2.03 6.50 25.39
N ASP A 3 2.14 7.79 25.50
CA ASP A 3 3.08 8.62 24.72
C ASP A 3 4.53 8.09 24.83
N ASP A 4 4.80 7.25 25.83
CA ASP A 4 6.06 6.60 26.13
C ASP A 4 6.68 5.82 24.98
N HIS A 5 5.93 4.89 24.33
CA HIS A 5 6.51 4.05 23.27
C HIS A 5 6.88 4.87 22.02
N ARG A 6 6.06 5.86 21.67
CA ARG A 6 6.37 6.79 20.59
C ARG A 6 7.64 7.57 20.91
N GLN A 7 7.74 8.09 22.13
CA GLN A 7 8.91 8.87 22.55
C GLN A 7 10.19 8.03 22.52
N VAL A 8 10.15 6.77 22.99
CA VAL A 8 11.28 5.84 22.91
C VAL A 8 11.73 5.62 21.46
N ILE A 9 10.78 5.39 20.54
CA ILE A 9 11.06 5.19 19.10
C ILE A 9 11.68 6.46 18.48
N GLU A 10 11.13 7.64 18.77
CA GLU A 10 11.65 8.91 18.24
C GLU A 10 13.08 9.17 18.74
N GLN A 11 13.35 8.98 20.05
CA GLN A 11 14.69 9.12 20.62
C GLN A 11 15.70 8.14 20.03
N ALA A 12 15.31 6.86 19.88
CA ALA A 12 16.16 5.86 19.29
C ALA A 12 16.47 6.17 17.82
N TRP A 13 15.50 6.71 17.09
CA TRP A 13 15.71 7.12 15.70
C TRP A 13 16.72 8.26 15.58
N ASP A 14 16.64 9.25 16.46
CA ASP A 14 17.56 10.37 16.46
C ASP A 14 19.01 9.93 16.78
N ASN A 15 19.16 8.86 17.57
CA ASN A 15 20.45 8.27 17.95
C ASN A 15 20.78 6.98 17.18
N ARG A 16 20.16 6.75 16.02
CA ARG A 16 20.20 5.48 15.29
C ARG A 16 21.60 5.02 14.84
N ASP A 17 22.57 5.92 14.78
CA ASP A 17 23.94 5.59 14.38
C ASP A 17 24.74 4.94 15.52
N THR A 18 24.28 5.11 16.75
CA THR A 18 24.87 4.53 17.98
C THR A 18 23.86 3.64 18.73
N LEU A 19 22.93 3.04 17.99
CA LEU A 19 21.83 2.28 18.54
C LEU A 19 22.31 1.08 19.36
N ASP A 20 21.87 0.99 20.62
CA ASP A 20 22.02 -0.23 21.40
C ASP A 20 20.96 -1.25 20.98
N THR A 21 21.36 -2.25 20.20
CA THR A 21 20.47 -3.32 19.76
C THR A 21 20.06 -4.27 20.89
N GLY A 22 20.69 -4.19 22.07
CA GLY A 22 20.34 -4.96 23.26
C GLY A 22 19.29 -4.29 24.16
N ASP A 23 18.92 -3.03 23.91
CA ASP A 23 17.95 -2.30 24.75
C ASP A 23 16.56 -2.97 24.71
N ALA A 24 16.17 -3.55 25.84
CA ALA A 24 14.90 -4.25 25.99
C ALA A 24 13.70 -3.31 25.88
N THR A 25 13.82 -2.08 26.38
CA THR A 25 12.74 -1.07 26.33
C THR A 25 12.44 -0.66 24.89
N LEU A 26 13.50 -0.42 24.10
CA LEU A 26 13.38 -0.11 22.69
C LEU A 26 12.78 -1.28 21.89
N ARG A 27 13.28 -2.50 22.13
CA ARG A 27 12.73 -3.71 21.48
C ARG A 27 11.23 -3.88 21.77
N GLU A 28 10.81 -3.70 23.02
CA GLU A 28 9.40 -3.76 23.39
C GLU A 28 8.57 -2.67 22.70
N ALA A 29 9.05 -1.43 22.69
CA ALA A 29 8.35 -0.31 22.04
C ALA A 29 8.16 -0.55 20.54
N VAL A 30 9.21 -1.00 19.84
CA VAL A 30 9.16 -1.31 18.41
C VAL A 30 8.26 -2.51 18.14
N ASP A 31 8.37 -3.60 18.90
CA ASP A 31 7.52 -4.79 18.72
C ASP A 31 6.03 -4.47 18.91
N LYS A 32 5.68 -3.66 19.91
CA LYS A 32 4.31 -3.19 20.12
C LYS A 32 3.81 -2.32 18.97
N ALA A 33 4.65 -1.44 18.42
CA ALA A 33 4.28 -0.63 17.25
C ALA A 33 4.00 -1.51 16.03
N ILE A 34 4.86 -2.50 15.75
CA ILE A 34 4.66 -3.47 14.67
C ILE A 34 3.41 -4.33 14.89
N ALA A 35 3.17 -4.79 16.13
CA ALA A 35 1.98 -5.56 16.46
C ALA A 35 0.68 -4.77 16.21
N ARG A 36 0.67 -3.48 16.55
CA ARG A 36 -0.48 -2.60 16.27
C ARG A 36 -0.70 -2.35 14.79
N LEU A 37 0.37 -2.18 14.02
CA LEU A 37 0.27 -2.13 12.54
C LEU A 37 -0.33 -3.45 12.01
N ASP A 38 0.16 -4.58 12.49
CA ASP A 38 -0.31 -5.92 12.10
C ASP A 38 -1.79 -6.16 12.43
N ALA A 39 -2.26 -5.63 13.55
CA ALA A 39 -3.65 -5.71 13.99
C ALA A 39 -4.58 -4.67 13.32
N GLY A 40 -4.03 -3.67 12.63
CA GLY A 40 -4.80 -2.55 12.07
C GLY A 40 -5.24 -1.51 13.11
N GLU A 41 -4.72 -1.59 14.33
CA GLU A 41 -4.96 -0.63 15.43
C GLU A 41 -4.18 0.68 15.26
N ALA A 42 -3.18 0.66 14.38
CA ALA A 42 -2.42 1.83 13.95
C ALA A 42 -2.21 1.76 12.44
N ARG A 43 -2.13 2.92 11.80
CA ARG A 43 -1.85 3.05 10.37
C ARG A 43 -0.72 4.04 10.15
N VAL A 44 0.12 3.78 9.14
CA VAL A 44 1.18 4.74 8.75
C VAL A 44 0.60 6.04 8.21
N ALA A 45 -0.54 5.97 7.53
CA ALA A 45 -1.33 7.15 7.22
C ALA A 45 -2.82 6.85 7.36
N GLU A 46 -3.59 7.84 7.80
CA GLU A 46 -5.04 7.76 7.99
C GLU A 46 -5.72 9.05 7.51
N PRO A 47 -7.00 8.98 7.08
CA PRO A 47 -7.75 10.17 6.71
C PRO A 47 -7.81 11.17 7.87
N ASP A 48 -7.61 12.46 7.58
CA ASP A 48 -7.64 13.54 8.59
C ASP A 48 -9.07 14.10 8.86
N GLY A 49 -10.07 13.54 8.16
CA GLY A 49 -11.46 14.00 8.25
C GLY A 49 -11.78 15.25 7.43
N ASN A 50 -10.79 15.90 6.82
CA ASN A 50 -10.94 17.11 6.00
C ASN A 50 -10.62 16.88 4.51
N GLY A 51 -10.58 15.63 4.08
CA GLY A 51 -10.22 15.23 2.72
C GLY A 51 -8.72 15.04 2.49
N GLY A 52 -7.89 15.23 3.52
CA GLY A 52 -6.46 14.98 3.53
C GLY A 52 -6.08 13.71 4.29
N TRP A 53 -4.78 13.57 4.54
CA TRP A 53 -4.21 12.42 5.24
C TRP A 53 -3.17 12.86 6.27
N THR A 54 -3.25 12.29 7.47
CA THR A 54 -2.23 12.43 8.50
C THR A 54 -1.24 11.28 8.39
N VAL A 55 0.05 11.60 8.20
CA VAL A 55 1.13 10.59 8.13
C VAL A 55 1.84 10.49 9.47
N HIS A 56 1.84 9.31 10.03
CA HIS A 56 2.48 8.97 11.31
C HIS A 56 3.92 8.50 11.10
N GLN A 57 4.83 9.41 10.86
CA GLN A 57 6.22 9.08 10.53
C GLN A 57 6.93 8.24 11.61
N TRP A 58 6.54 8.38 12.89
CA TRP A 58 7.10 7.57 13.96
C TRP A 58 6.85 6.06 13.75
N LEU A 59 5.76 5.67 13.07
CA LEU A 59 5.51 4.26 12.70
C LEU A 59 6.45 3.79 11.58
N LYS A 60 6.81 4.65 10.63
CA LYS A 60 7.85 4.34 9.64
C LYS A 60 9.22 4.16 10.32
N LYS A 61 9.54 5.03 11.30
CA LYS A 61 10.74 4.89 12.14
C LYS A 61 10.75 3.56 12.88
N ALA A 62 9.61 3.15 13.47
CA ALA A 62 9.48 1.85 14.13
C ALA A 62 9.77 0.69 13.16
N VAL A 63 9.24 0.73 11.94
CA VAL A 63 9.53 -0.28 10.90
C VAL A 63 11.02 -0.32 10.56
N LEU A 64 11.66 0.82 10.35
CA LEU A 64 13.09 0.89 10.03
C LEU A 64 13.97 0.43 11.20
N LEU A 65 13.61 0.79 12.43
CA LEU A 65 14.30 0.30 13.62
C LEU A 65 14.13 -1.22 13.80
N SER A 66 12.97 -1.79 13.47
CA SER A 66 12.76 -3.23 13.56
C SER A 66 13.76 -4.02 12.73
N PHE A 67 14.16 -3.53 11.55
CA PHE A 67 15.18 -4.16 10.72
C PHE A 67 16.58 -4.09 11.34
N ARG A 68 16.88 -3.03 12.10
CA ARG A 68 18.17 -2.89 12.80
C ARG A 68 18.25 -3.76 14.06
N LEU A 69 17.09 -3.94 14.71
CA LEU A 69 16.98 -4.74 15.93
C LEU A 69 16.87 -6.26 15.68
N SER A 70 16.65 -6.68 14.44
CA SER A 70 16.46 -8.08 14.07
C SER A 70 17.62 -8.60 13.23
N ASP A 71 18.03 -9.83 13.52
CA ASP A 71 18.95 -10.59 12.67
C ASP A 71 18.16 -11.38 11.61
N ASN A 72 18.87 -11.80 10.55
CA ASN A 72 18.32 -12.75 9.60
C ASN A 72 18.21 -14.13 10.27
N LEU A 73 17.06 -14.76 10.16
CA LEU A 73 16.77 -16.08 10.68
C LEU A 73 16.22 -16.97 9.57
N VAL A 74 16.48 -18.26 9.66
CA VAL A 74 15.80 -19.25 8.81
C VAL A 74 14.34 -19.34 9.29
N MET A 75 13.43 -19.21 8.36
CA MET A 75 12.00 -19.27 8.62
C MET A 75 11.25 -19.96 7.47
N ASP A 76 9.99 -20.31 7.70
CA ASP A 76 9.13 -20.86 6.65
C ASP A 76 8.85 -19.78 5.60
N GLY A 77 9.23 -20.08 4.36
CA GLY A 77 8.93 -19.25 3.20
C GLY A 77 7.67 -19.69 2.46
N ALA A 78 7.41 -19.05 1.34
CA ALA A 78 6.27 -19.39 0.49
C ALA A 78 6.39 -20.84 -0.05
N CYS A 79 5.25 -21.53 -0.13
CA CYS A 79 5.14 -22.87 -0.71
C CYS A 79 6.08 -23.91 -0.06
N GLY A 80 6.39 -23.74 1.23
CA GLY A 80 7.20 -24.70 1.99
C GLY A 80 8.71 -24.62 1.73
N SER A 81 9.19 -23.64 0.98
CA SER A 81 10.61 -23.38 0.83
C SER A 81 11.15 -22.62 2.05
N PRO A 82 12.39 -22.88 2.50
CA PRO A 82 13.00 -22.06 3.54
C PRO A 82 13.28 -20.64 3.03
N ALA A 83 13.17 -19.66 3.94
CA ALA A 83 13.58 -18.28 3.71
C ALA A 83 14.60 -17.86 4.77
N PHE A 84 15.37 -16.82 4.48
CA PHE A 84 16.36 -16.26 5.40
C PHE A 84 16.20 -14.74 5.44
N ASP A 85 15.41 -14.26 6.40
CA ASP A 85 15.01 -12.83 6.48
C ASP A 85 14.84 -12.40 7.95
N LYS A 86 14.64 -11.10 8.12
CA LYS A 86 14.43 -10.43 9.41
C LYS A 86 12.95 -10.37 9.80
N VAL A 87 12.04 -10.36 8.81
CA VAL A 87 10.61 -10.15 9.02
C VAL A 87 9.86 -11.45 8.75
N PRO A 88 9.25 -12.06 9.78
CA PRO A 88 8.50 -13.29 9.58
C PRO A 88 7.23 -13.07 8.76
N SER A 89 6.69 -14.16 8.23
CA SER A 89 5.35 -14.14 7.65
C SER A 89 4.32 -13.70 8.69
N LYS A 90 3.33 -12.90 8.27
CA LYS A 90 2.12 -12.61 9.07
C LYS A 90 1.42 -13.90 9.50
N PHE A 91 1.50 -14.93 8.67
CA PHE A 91 0.80 -16.20 8.86
C PHE A 91 1.62 -17.25 9.63
N ALA A 92 2.81 -16.89 10.14
CA ALA A 92 3.64 -17.80 10.90
C ALA A 92 2.88 -18.37 12.11
N GLY A 93 2.77 -19.69 12.19
CA GLY A 93 2.06 -20.37 13.25
C GLY A 93 0.52 -20.28 13.23
N TRP A 94 -0.08 -19.74 12.16
CA TRP A 94 -1.53 -19.67 12.04
C TRP A 94 -2.13 -21.04 11.70
N GLY A 95 -3.11 -21.45 12.52
CA GLY A 95 -4.00 -22.59 12.22
C GLY A 95 -5.36 -22.12 11.69
N GLU A 96 -6.22 -23.07 11.34
CA GLU A 96 -7.55 -22.84 10.78
C GLU A 96 -8.40 -21.85 11.58
N ALA A 97 -8.40 -21.98 12.90
CA ALA A 97 -9.18 -21.10 13.79
C ALA A 97 -8.78 -19.62 13.63
N ARG A 98 -7.48 -19.33 13.50
CA ARG A 98 -6.98 -17.97 13.32
C ARG A 98 -7.35 -17.39 11.95
N PHE A 99 -7.29 -18.19 10.87
CA PHE A 99 -7.76 -17.76 9.55
C PHE A 99 -9.26 -17.47 9.52
N ARG A 100 -10.07 -18.32 10.20
CA ARG A 100 -11.53 -18.08 10.29
C ARG A 100 -11.86 -16.80 11.06
N GLU A 101 -11.16 -16.54 12.16
CA GLU A 101 -11.29 -15.31 12.95
C GLU A 101 -10.90 -14.07 12.12
N ALA A 102 -9.78 -14.13 11.42
CA ALA A 102 -9.27 -13.05 10.57
C ALA A 102 -10.21 -12.76 9.38
N GLY A 103 -10.92 -13.77 8.88
CA GLY A 103 -12.02 -13.61 7.94
C GLY A 103 -11.61 -13.22 6.52
N PHE A 104 -10.39 -13.51 6.08
CA PHE A 104 -9.93 -13.30 4.71
C PHE A 104 -9.37 -14.60 4.11
N ARG A 105 -9.25 -14.64 2.79
CA ARG A 105 -8.75 -15.81 2.04
C ARG A 105 -7.31 -15.57 1.58
N VAL A 106 -6.45 -16.57 1.80
CA VAL A 106 -5.05 -16.58 1.36
C VAL A 106 -4.84 -17.77 0.43
N VAL A 107 -4.51 -17.51 -0.82
CA VAL A 107 -4.21 -18.55 -1.82
C VAL A 107 -2.75 -19.01 -1.61
N PRO A 108 -2.44 -20.32 -1.78
CA PRO A 108 -1.05 -20.77 -1.67
C PRO A 108 -0.10 -19.95 -2.54
N GLY A 109 1.01 -19.49 -1.96
CA GLY A 109 1.97 -18.60 -2.61
C GLY A 109 1.75 -17.11 -2.34
N ALA A 110 0.66 -16.71 -1.70
CA ALA A 110 0.52 -15.34 -1.21
C ALA A 110 1.43 -15.09 0.00
N ILE A 111 2.09 -13.94 0.01
CA ILE A 111 3.02 -13.53 1.08
C ILE A 111 2.50 -12.22 1.70
N ALA A 112 2.32 -12.24 3.01
CA ALA A 112 2.15 -11.02 3.79
C ALA A 112 3.18 -11.01 4.93
N ARG A 113 3.94 -9.93 5.06
CA ARG A 113 4.93 -9.78 6.12
C ARG A 113 4.26 -9.31 7.41
N ARG A 114 4.72 -9.79 8.57
CA ARG A 114 4.28 -9.28 9.87
C ARG A 114 4.38 -7.75 9.92
N GLY A 115 3.39 -7.11 10.52
CA GLY A 115 3.26 -5.65 10.52
C GLY A 115 2.46 -5.10 9.32
N SER A 116 1.93 -5.96 8.44
CA SER A 116 0.92 -5.58 7.47
C SER A 116 -0.48 -5.92 7.98
N TYR A 117 -1.45 -5.06 7.73
CA TYR A 117 -2.86 -5.32 8.05
C TYR A 117 -3.63 -5.78 6.83
N ILE A 118 -4.45 -6.82 7.02
CA ILE A 118 -5.38 -7.33 5.99
C ILE A 118 -6.79 -7.34 6.58
N GLY A 119 -7.69 -6.60 5.97
CA GLY A 119 -9.08 -6.48 6.40
C GLY A 119 -9.91 -7.73 6.11
N LYS A 120 -11.11 -7.80 6.73
CA LYS A 120 -12.05 -8.91 6.50
C LYS A 120 -12.48 -9.00 5.04
N ASN A 121 -12.81 -10.20 4.62
CA ASN A 121 -13.27 -10.54 3.28
C ASN A 121 -12.28 -10.22 2.15
N CYS A 122 -11.04 -9.87 2.48
CA CYS A 122 -10.00 -9.73 1.47
C CYS A 122 -9.69 -11.08 0.82
N VAL A 123 -9.21 -11.02 -0.42
CA VAL A 123 -8.69 -12.16 -1.15
C VAL A 123 -7.26 -11.84 -1.58
N LEU A 124 -6.32 -12.63 -1.07
CA LEU A 124 -4.93 -12.56 -1.50
C LEU A 124 -4.68 -13.75 -2.44
N MET A 125 -4.63 -13.47 -3.74
CA MET A 125 -4.04 -14.40 -4.71
C MET A 125 -2.52 -14.49 -4.45
N PRO A 126 -1.73 -15.32 -5.15
CA PRO A 126 -0.27 -15.27 -5.04
C PRO A 126 0.23 -13.86 -5.29
N SER A 127 0.44 -13.10 -4.23
CA SER A 127 0.72 -11.67 -4.21
C SER A 127 1.66 -11.36 -3.05
N PHE A 128 2.17 -10.15 -2.99
CA PHE A 128 3.09 -9.73 -1.94
C PHE A 128 2.57 -8.49 -1.21
N THR A 129 2.46 -8.57 0.13
CA THR A 129 2.11 -7.42 0.99
C THR A 129 3.23 -7.17 1.99
N ASN A 130 3.83 -6.00 1.94
CA ASN A 130 4.99 -5.66 2.74
C ASN A 130 4.59 -5.08 4.11
N ILE A 131 5.57 -5.05 5.04
CA ILE A 131 5.43 -4.49 6.39
C ILE A 131 4.94 -3.03 6.36
N GLY A 132 4.08 -2.66 7.29
CA GLY A 132 3.49 -1.32 7.38
C GLY A 132 2.34 -1.07 6.42
N ALA A 133 2.12 -1.94 5.43
CA ALA A 133 0.99 -1.82 4.50
C ALA A 133 -0.35 -2.06 5.22
N TYR A 134 -1.36 -1.33 4.78
CA TYR A 134 -2.75 -1.50 5.23
C TYR A 134 -3.63 -1.84 4.04
N VAL A 135 -4.37 -2.92 4.13
CA VAL A 135 -5.33 -3.36 3.09
C VAL A 135 -6.73 -3.40 3.70
N GLY A 136 -7.61 -2.52 3.23
CA GLY A 136 -8.98 -2.39 3.70
C GLY A 136 -9.87 -3.57 3.32
N GLU A 137 -11.01 -3.69 3.98
CA GLU A 137 -11.97 -4.78 3.84
C GLU A 137 -12.45 -4.99 2.40
N ASN A 138 -12.82 -6.22 2.05
CA ASN A 138 -13.36 -6.62 0.75
C ASN A 138 -12.42 -6.34 -0.44
N THR A 139 -11.14 -6.11 -0.21
CA THR A 139 -10.14 -5.80 -1.23
C THR A 139 -9.56 -7.09 -1.80
N MET A 140 -9.32 -7.09 -3.11
CA MET A 140 -8.65 -8.17 -3.81
C MET A 140 -7.25 -7.74 -4.23
N LEU A 141 -6.24 -8.53 -3.83
CA LEU A 141 -4.89 -8.49 -4.39
C LEU A 141 -4.76 -9.66 -5.35
N ASP A 142 -4.79 -9.38 -6.65
CA ASP A 142 -4.77 -10.42 -7.68
C ASP A 142 -3.36 -10.96 -7.93
N THR A 143 -3.25 -11.96 -8.79
CA THR A 143 -2.03 -12.73 -9.01
C THR A 143 -0.85 -11.85 -9.39
N TRP A 144 0.24 -12.00 -8.63
CA TRP A 144 1.49 -11.23 -8.76
C TRP A 144 1.36 -9.71 -8.52
N ALA A 145 0.25 -9.27 -7.93
CA ALA A 145 0.17 -7.91 -7.42
C ALA A 145 1.11 -7.71 -6.22
N SER A 146 1.63 -6.52 -6.05
CA SER A 146 2.47 -6.15 -4.90
C SER A 146 1.93 -4.90 -4.21
N VAL A 147 1.96 -4.93 -2.87
CA VAL A 147 1.68 -3.77 -2.01
C VAL A 147 2.94 -3.49 -1.21
N GLY A 148 3.60 -2.39 -1.52
CA GLY A 148 4.86 -1.98 -0.94
C GLY A 148 4.75 -1.53 0.52
N SER A 149 5.89 -1.35 1.16
CA SER A 149 5.96 -0.97 2.58
C SER A 149 5.18 0.31 2.85
N CYS A 150 4.35 0.28 3.86
CA CYS A 150 3.57 1.44 4.33
C CYS A 150 2.47 1.93 3.37
N ALA A 151 2.27 1.33 2.20
CA ALA A 151 1.18 1.69 1.29
C ALA A 151 -0.18 1.49 1.96
N GLN A 152 -1.14 2.37 1.66
CA GLN A 152 -2.46 2.38 2.25
C GLN A 152 -3.51 2.09 1.18
N ILE A 153 -4.13 0.92 1.25
CA ILE A 153 -5.18 0.49 0.33
C ILE A 153 -6.52 0.59 1.04
N GLY A 154 -7.47 1.25 0.41
CA GLY A 154 -8.84 1.39 0.90
C GLY A 154 -9.66 0.11 0.87
N LYS A 155 -10.95 0.23 1.13
CA LYS A 155 -11.94 -0.85 1.09
C LYS A 155 -12.46 -1.06 -0.33
N ASN A 156 -12.90 -2.30 -0.62
CA ASN A 156 -13.52 -2.64 -1.90
C ASN A 156 -12.62 -2.31 -3.12
N VAL A 157 -11.31 -2.34 -2.94
CA VAL A 157 -10.33 -2.07 -3.99
C VAL A 157 -10.00 -3.36 -4.74
N HIS A 158 -9.75 -3.25 -6.03
CA HIS A 158 -9.19 -4.34 -6.83
C HIS A 158 -7.82 -3.94 -7.37
N ILE A 159 -6.78 -4.61 -6.89
CA ILE A 159 -5.43 -4.51 -7.44
C ILE A 159 -5.25 -5.69 -8.40
N SER A 160 -5.30 -5.42 -9.71
CA SER A 160 -5.30 -6.45 -10.75
C SER A 160 -3.94 -7.13 -10.91
N GLY A 161 -3.94 -8.22 -11.68
CA GLY A 161 -2.76 -9.07 -11.85
C GLY A 161 -1.49 -8.32 -12.25
N GLY A 162 -0.43 -8.52 -11.47
CA GLY A 162 0.87 -7.91 -11.68
C GLY A 162 0.91 -6.39 -11.55
N ALA A 163 -0.11 -5.76 -11.00
CA ALA A 163 -0.04 -4.35 -10.67
C ALA A 163 0.82 -4.13 -9.42
N GLY A 164 1.61 -3.05 -9.43
CA GLY A 164 2.50 -2.67 -8.34
C GLY A 164 2.00 -1.42 -7.62
N ILE A 165 1.90 -1.52 -6.30
CA ILE A 165 1.71 -0.36 -5.44
C ILE A 165 3.01 -0.15 -4.68
N GLY A 166 3.72 0.92 -5.03
CA GLY A 166 5.02 1.24 -4.49
C GLY A 166 4.97 1.49 -2.99
N GLY A 167 6.01 1.05 -2.31
CA GLY A 167 6.22 1.35 -0.90
C GLY A 167 7.06 2.62 -0.75
N VAL A 168 6.69 3.48 0.18
CA VAL A 168 7.48 4.67 0.52
C VAL A 168 7.87 4.59 1.99
N LEU A 169 8.78 3.68 2.30
CA LEU A 169 9.39 3.59 3.62
C LEU A 169 10.56 4.58 3.75
N GLU A 170 11.37 4.66 2.70
CA GLU A 170 12.48 5.59 2.54
C GLU A 170 12.34 6.35 1.22
N PRO A 171 12.59 7.67 1.22
CA PRO A 171 12.97 8.50 2.35
C PRO A 171 11.83 8.68 3.35
N LEU A 172 12.19 8.83 4.63
CA LEU A 172 11.23 8.85 5.75
C LEU A 172 10.15 9.92 5.60
N GLN A 173 10.52 11.10 5.09
CA GLN A 173 9.64 12.27 4.94
C GLN A 173 8.64 12.13 3.79
N ALA A 174 8.84 11.21 2.85
CA ALA A 174 7.90 11.03 1.74
C ALA A 174 6.61 10.35 2.20
N ASP A 175 5.49 10.80 1.65
CA ASP A 175 4.18 10.23 1.93
C ASP A 175 4.07 8.82 1.36
N PRO A 176 3.30 7.91 2.00
CA PRO A 176 3.01 6.61 1.41
C PRO A 176 2.07 6.74 0.21
N VAL A 177 2.11 5.74 -0.67
CA VAL A 177 1.08 5.60 -1.72
C VAL A 177 -0.26 5.30 -1.06
N ILE A 178 -1.30 5.97 -1.54
CA ILE A 178 -2.66 5.82 -1.04
C ILE A 178 -3.60 5.49 -2.19
N ILE A 179 -4.35 4.39 -2.04
CA ILE A 179 -5.41 3.99 -2.96
C ILE A 179 -6.74 4.12 -2.23
N GLY A 180 -7.60 4.99 -2.72
CA GLY A 180 -8.92 5.29 -2.15
C GLY A 180 -9.90 4.12 -2.27
N ASP A 181 -10.94 4.16 -1.46
CA ASP A 181 -11.99 3.14 -1.42
C ASP A 181 -12.63 2.92 -2.81
N GLY A 182 -12.94 1.68 -3.16
CA GLY A 182 -13.60 1.35 -4.42
C GLY A 182 -12.77 1.57 -5.68
N ALA A 183 -11.51 1.96 -5.59
CA ALA A 183 -10.65 2.13 -6.74
C ALA A 183 -10.36 0.79 -7.44
N PHE A 184 -10.12 0.86 -8.75
CA PHE A 184 -9.69 -0.27 -9.57
C PHE A 184 -8.34 0.05 -10.21
N ILE A 185 -7.34 -0.78 -9.93
CA ILE A 185 -5.99 -0.66 -10.49
C ILE A 185 -5.82 -1.75 -11.54
N GLY A 186 -5.76 -1.36 -12.80
CA GLY A 186 -5.68 -2.27 -13.95
C GLY A 186 -4.38 -3.09 -13.96
N ALA A 187 -4.42 -4.23 -14.64
CA ALA A 187 -3.29 -5.15 -14.69
C ALA A 187 -1.99 -4.46 -15.17
N ARG A 188 -0.86 -4.81 -14.54
CA ARG A 188 0.46 -4.25 -14.87
C ARG A 188 0.57 -2.73 -14.75
N SER A 189 -0.35 -2.08 -14.04
CA SER A 189 -0.19 -0.67 -13.65
C SER A 189 0.76 -0.54 -12.48
N GLU A 190 1.41 0.62 -12.38
CA GLU A 190 2.31 0.95 -11.27
C GLU A 190 1.89 2.29 -10.66
N VAL A 191 1.75 2.34 -9.34
CA VAL A 191 1.49 3.57 -8.58
C VAL A 191 2.57 3.69 -7.52
N ALA A 192 3.44 4.69 -7.65
CA ALA A 192 4.63 4.83 -6.83
C ALA A 192 4.80 6.25 -6.27
N GLU A 193 5.87 6.48 -5.51
CA GLU A 193 6.34 7.80 -5.06
C GLU A 193 5.27 8.64 -4.33
N GLY A 194 4.44 8.01 -3.49
CA GLY A 194 3.44 8.70 -2.70
C GLY A 194 2.22 9.22 -3.47
N VAL A 195 2.03 8.77 -4.71
CA VAL A 195 0.85 9.13 -5.49
C VAL A 195 -0.42 8.67 -4.77
N ARG A 196 -1.44 9.53 -4.80
CA ARG A 196 -2.78 9.26 -4.27
C ARG A 196 -3.73 8.96 -5.41
N VAL A 197 -4.43 7.84 -5.33
CA VAL A 197 -5.52 7.49 -6.25
C VAL A 197 -6.84 7.67 -5.51
N GLY A 198 -7.67 8.57 -5.99
CA GLY A 198 -8.93 8.94 -5.35
C GLY A 198 -9.94 7.81 -5.31
N GLU A 199 -10.94 7.96 -4.42
CA GLU A 199 -12.05 7.03 -4.28
C GLU A 199 -12.73 6.72 -5.62
N GLY A 200 -13.05 5.45 -5.87
CA GLY A 200 -13.77 5.01 -7.06
C GLY A 200 -13.02 5.21 -8.38
N ALA A 201 -11.79 5.73 -8.38
CA ALA A 201 -11.02 5.92 -9.60
C ALA A 201 -10.70 4.58 -10.28
N VAL A 202 -10.60 4.61 -11.59
CA VAL A 202 -10.30 3.45 -12.44
C VAL A 202 -9.03 3.73 -13.25
N LEU A 203 -7.98 2.99 -12.99
CA LEU A 203 -6.81 2.95 -13.84
C LEU A 203 -6.95 1.77 -14.81
N SER A 204 -6.84 2.01 -16.10
CA SER A 204 -6.78 0.92 -17.07
C SER A 204 -5.45 0.17 -16.94
N MET A 205 -5.31 -0.96 -17.63
CA MET A 205 -4.05 -1.69 -17.66
C MET A 205 -2.89 -0.82 -18.19
N GLY A 206 -1.69 -1.00 -17.58
CA GLY A 206 -0.47 -0.33 -18.05
C GLY A 206 -0.41 1.17 -17.75
N VAL A 207 -1.13 1.67 -16.76
CA VAL A 207 -0.99 3.06 -16.29
C VAL A 207 0.15 3.15 -15.27
N TYR A 208 1.14 4.00 -15.52
CA TYR A 208 2.31 4.20 -14.66
C TYR A 208 2.28 5.60 -14.03
N LEU A 209 2.22 5.65 -12.70
CA LEU A 209 2.12 6.89 -11.94
C LEU A 209 3.27 7.03 -10.94
N GLY A 210 4.13 7.99 -11.15
CA GLY A 210 5.08 8.52 -10.18
C GLY A 210 4.73 9.97 -9.84
N ALA A 211 5.38 10.55 -8.85
CA ALA A 211 5.09 11.91 -8.36
C ALA A 211 5.15 12.98 -9.46
N SER A 212 6.01 12.81 -10.46
CA SER A 212 6.19 13.76 -11.58
C SER A 212 5.35 13.43 -12.81
N THR A 213 4.69 12.27 -12.86
CA THR A 213 3.89 11.85 -14.02
C THR A 213 2.76 12.84 -14.27
N LYS A 214 2.66 13.32 -15.50
CA LYS A 214 1.55 14.17 -15.91
C LYS A 214 0.29 13.33 -16.05
N ILE A 215 -0.80 13.78 -15.45
CA ILE A 215 -2.13 13.19 -15.56
C ILE A 215 -3.01 14.26 -16.21
N VAL A 216 -3.27 14.12 -17.50
CA VAL A 216 -3.95 15.14 -18.31
C VAL A 216 -5.44 14.84 -18.39
N ASP A 217 -6.27 15.77 -17.98
CA ASP A 217 -7.72 15.67 -18.21
C ASP A 217 -8.02 16.10 -19.65
N ARG A 218 -8.45 15.16 -20.51
CA ARG A 218 -8.67 15.43 -21.93
C ARG A 218 -9.82 16.41 -22.20
N ALA A 219 -10.76 16.52 -21.25
CA ALA A 219 -11.92 17.40 -21.43
C ALA A 219 -11.59 18.86 -21.11
N THR A 220 -10.73 19.10 -20.11
CA THR A 220 -10.42 20.45 -19.63
C THR A 220 -9.02 20.93 -20.01
N GLY A 221 -8.11 20.00 -20.32
CA GLY A 221 -6.68 20.29 -20.50
C GLY A 221 -5.91 20.47 -19.19
N GLU A 222 -6.58 20.32 -18.04
CA GLU A 222 -5.96 20.40 -16.73
C GLU A 222 -4.93 19.29 -16.52
N VAL A 223 -3.81 19.62 -15.86
CA VAL A 223 -2.72 18.67 -15.60
C VAL A 223 -2.53 18.46 -14.10
N TYR A 224 -2.80 17.26 -13.64
CA TYR A 224 -2.55 16.80 -12.27
C TYR A 224 -1.18 16.15 -12.15
N ARG A 225 -0.61 16.14 -10.95
CA ARG A 225 0.58 15.39 -10.56
C ARG A 225 0.45 14.91 -9.12
N GLY A 226 0.93 13.70 -8.86
CA GLY A 226 0.89 13.11 -7.51
C GLY A 226 -0.50 12.69 -7.04
N GLU A 227 -1.54 13.00 -7.79
CA GLU A 227 -2.93 12.67 -7.42
C GLU A 227 -3.80 12.38 -8.65
N VAL A 228 -4.56 11.28 -8.57
CA VAL A 228 -5.68 10.98 -9.47
C VAL A 228 -6.97 11.40 -8.77
N PRO A 229 -7.77 12.31 -9.34
CA PRO A 229 -9.03 12.71 -8.74
C PRO A 229 -10.01 11.55 -8.52
N PRO A 230 -10.88 11.64 -7.49
CA PRO A 230 -11.93 10.63 -7.28
C PRO A 230 -12.76 10.40 -8.55
N TYR A 231 -13.15 9.15 -8.75
CA TYR A 231 -14.01 8.69 -9.85
C TYR A 231 -13.49 9.00 -11.27
N ALA A 232 -12.20 9.35 -11.41
CA ALA A 232 -11.57 9.52 -12.71
C ALA A 232 -11.29 8.16 -13.36
N VAL A 233 -11.53 8.07 -14.67
CA VAL A 233 -11.14 6.94 -15.51
C VAL A 233 -9.90 7.33 -16.29
N VAL A 234 -8.80 6.61 -16.03
CA VAL A 234 -7.45 6.97 -16.48
C VAL A 234 -6.90 5.87 -17.39
N VAL A 235 -6.32 6.27 -18.49
CA VAL A 235 -5.67 5.39 -19.46
C VAL A 235 -4.23 5.84 -19.74
N PRO A 236 -3.35 4.96 -20.26
CA PRO A 236 -2.04 5.38 -20.77
C PRO A 236 -2.20 6.32 -21.97
N GLY A 237 -1.31 7.29 -22.06
CA GLY A 237 -1.26 8.20 -23.18
C GLY A 237 0.12 8.77 -23.42
N SER A 238 0.23 9.71 -24.31
CA SER A 238 1.46 10.44 -24.57
C SER A 238 1.18 11.92 -24.76
N THR A 239 2.12 12.77 -24.38
CA THR A 239 2.06 14.21 -24.57
C THR A 239 3.39 14.70 -25.12
N GLY A 240 3.35 15.70 -26.00
CA GLY A 240 4.51 16.28 -26.64
C GLY A 240 4.21 16.66 -28.07
N GLY A 241 5.16 17.32 -28.73
CA GLY A 241 5.08 17.74 -30.12
C GLY A 241 6.41 17.50 -30.84
N GLY A 242 6.39 17.54 -32.18
CA GLY A 242 7.57 17.27 -33.00
C GLY A 242 7.92 15.79 -33.08
N ASN A 243 9.22 15.46 -32.97
CA ASN A 243 9.71 14.11 -33.18
C ASN A 243 9.70 13.20 -31.89
N LEU A 244 9.27 13.73 -30.76
CA LEU A 244 9.28 13.00 -29.52
C LEU A 244 8.00 13.27 -28.70
N ALA A 245 7.33 12.21 -28.28
CA ALA A 245 6.26 12.25 -27.28
C ALA A 245 6.71 11.51 -26.02
N LEU A 246 6.35 12.03 -24.86
CA LEU A 246 6.62 11.41 -23.56
C LEU A 246 5.35 10.79 -23.01
N TYR A 247 5.52 9.73 -22.23
CA TYR A 247 4.41 9.10 -21.51
C TYR A 247 3.68 10.12 -20.63
N CYS A 248 2.36 10.00 -20.61
CA CYS A 248 1.50 10.62 -19.61
C CYS A 248 0.32 9.69 -19.31
N ALA A 249 -0.37 9.91 -18.21
CA ALA A 249 -1.68 9.34 -17.97
C ALA A 249 -2.76 10.32 -18.45
N VAL A 250 -3.88 9.81 -18.94
CA VAL A 250 -4.98 10.64 -19.46
C VAL A 250 -6.28 10.29 -18.77
N ILE A 251 -6.91 11.29 -18.13
CA ILE A 251 -8.29 11.17 -17.67
C ILE A 251 -9.18 11.27 -18.88
N VAL A 252 -9.83 10.17 -19.27
CA VAL A 252 -10.71 10.12 -20.45
C VAL A 252 -12.14 10.48 -20.12
N LYS A 253 -12.56 10.26 -18.87
CA LYS A 253 -13.86 10.67 -18.34
C LYS A 253 -13.85 10.72 -16.83
N ARG A 254 -14.82 11.38 -16.24
CA ARG A 254 -15.16 11.30 -14.81
C ARG A 254 -16.56 10.75 -14.69
N VAL A 255 -16.80 9.91 -13.71
CA VAL A 255 -18.10 9.34 -13.42
C VAL A 255 -18.50 9.75 -12.00
N ASP A 256 -19.78 9.67 -11.68
CA ASP A 256 -20.23 9.79 -10.30
C ASP A 256 -20.27 8.44 -9.58
N ALA A 257 -20.47 8.45 -8.27
CA ALA A 257 -20.52 7.25 -7.45
C ALA A 257 -21.64 6.29 -7.91
N GLN A 258 -22.77 6.83 -8.38
CA GLN A 258 -23.89 6.02 -8.87
C GLN A 258 -23.54 5.30 -10.17
N THR A 259 -22.95 6.00 -11.12
CA THR A 259 -22.46 5.41 -12.39
C THR A 259 -21.38 4.39 -12.10
N ARG A 260 -20.43 4.71 -11.21
CA ARG A 260 -19.36 3.79 -10.83
C ARG A 260 -19.88 2.49 -10.23
N SER A 261 -20.95 2.53 -9.44
CA SER A 261 -21.54 1.35 -8.81
C SER A 261 -22.35 0.47 -9.76
N LYS A 262 -22.87 1.03 -10.84
CA LYS A 262 -23.77 0.34 -11.79
C LYS A 262 -23.08 -0.10 -13.07
N THR A 263 -21.94 0.51 -13.42
CA THR A 263 -21.26 0.28 -14.70
C THR A 263 -20.08 -0.64 -14.49
N SER A 264 -19.95 -1.68 -15.30
CA SER A 264 -18.80 -2.57 -15.24
C SER A 264 -17.49 -1.83 -15.60
N ILE A 265 -16.36 -2.31 -15.06
CA ILE A 265 -15.05 -1.73 -15.36
C ILE A 265 -14.78 -1.72 -16.87
N ASN A 266 -15.16 -2.80 -17.57
CA ASN A 266 -14.95 -2.92 -19.00
C ASN A 266 -15.77 -1.87 -19.80
N GLU A 267 -16.97 -1.53 -19.34
CA GLU A 267 -17.78 -0.46 -19.96
C GLU A 267 -17.21 0.93 -19.66
N LEU A 268 -16.71 1.13 -18.42
CA LEU A 268 -16.04 2.40 -18.06
C LEU A 268 -14.79 2.66 -18.90
N LEU A 269 -14.06 1.61 -19.29
CA LEU A 269 -12.84 1.71 -20.10
C LEU A 269 -13.09 1.76 -21.62
N ARG A 270 -14.34 1.63 -22.07
CA ARG A 270 -14.71 1.84 -23.48
C ARG A 270 -14.99 3.32 -23.74
N ASP A 271 -14.62 3.78 -24.92
CA ASP A 271 -14.95 5.13 -25.43
C ASP A 271 -16.43 5.29 -25.74
#